data_59a224fb5cef19254beb45b25196f979
#
_entry.id   59a224fb5cef19254beb45b25196f979
#
_cell.length_a   1.000
_cell.length_b   1.000
_cell.length_c   1.000
_cell.angle_alpha   90.00
_cell.angle_beta   90.00
_cell.angle_gamma   90.00
#
_symmetry.space_group_name_H-M   'P 1'
#
loop_
_entity.id
_entity.type
_entity.pdbx_description
1 polymer ?
#
loop_
_entity_poly.entity_id
_entity_poly.type
_entity_poly.pdbx_seq_one_letter_code
_entity_poly.pdbx_strand_id
1 'polypeptide(L)' 'MTLAHPASLHQAANEESPAIAELQSGAAFELLDDSLGWAWGYAGEERLVGYVRSGALGEQTS' A
#
# COMPACT_ATOMS: atom_id res chain seq x y z
N MET A 1 -9.84 -0.87 -1.90
CA MET A 1 -9.61 -1.83 -0.80
C MET A 1 -8.95 -1.11 0.36
N THR A 2 -8.83 -1.77 1.47
CA THR A 2 -8.23 -1.15 2.64
C THR A 2 -7.07 -1.98 3.12
N LEU A 3 -6.21 -1.37 3.93
CA LEU A 3 -5.08 -2.08 4.48
C LEU A 3 -5.52 -2.92 5.67
N ALA A 4 -5.05 -4.15 5.72
CA ALA A 4 -5.34 -5.02 6.84
C ALA A 4 -4.33 -4.80 7.95
N HIS A 5 -3.15 -4.28 7.62
CA HIS A 5 -2.10 -4.05 8.60
C HIS A 5 -1.45 -2.70 8.31
N PRO A 6 -0.88 -2.07 9.30
CA PRO A 6 -0.19 -0.81 9.05
C PRO A 6 0.99 -1.05 8.11
N ALA A 7 1.26 -0.12 7.25
CA ALA A 7 2.37 -0.24 6.30
C ALA A 7 2.86 1.13 5.90
N SER A 8 4.07 1.18 5.38
CA SER A 8 4.61 2.43 4.88
C SER A 8 4.40 2.46 3.38
N LEU A 9 4.06 3.63 2.87
CA LEU A 9 3.94 3.82 1.44
C LEU A 9 5.31 4.22 0.92
N HIS A 10 5.87 3.40 0.05
CA HIS A 10 7.23 3.62 -0.43
C HIS A 10 7.23 4.26 -1.81
N GLN A 11 8.32 4.95 -2.12
CA GLN A 11 8.41 5.60 -3.40
C GLN A 11 8.70 4.60 -4.49
N ALA A 12 9.29 3.49 -4.19
CA ALA A 12 9.58 2.46 -5.16
C ALA A 12 9.28 1.10 -4.57
N ALA A 13 9.29 0.07 -5.40
CA ALA A 13 8.90 -1.27 -4.96
C ALA A 13 10.06 -1.97 -4.28
N ASN A 14 10.59 -1.36 -3.24
CA ASN A 14 11.60 -2.02 -2.41
C ASN A 14 11.63 -1.34 -1.05
N GLU A 15 12.08 -2.08 -0.05
CA GLU A 15 12.04 -1.58 1.30
C GLU A 15 13.11 -0.56 1.58
N GLU A 16 14.08 -0.44 0.71
CA GLU A 16 15.12 0.53 0.92
C GLU A 16 14.75 1.90 0.41
N SER A 17 13.69 2.00 -0.36
CA SER A 17 13.31 3.30 -0.86
C SER A 17 12.68 4.11 0.26
N PRO A 18 12.70 5.42 0.17
CA PRO A 18 12.14 6.25 1.23
C PRO A 18 10.64 6.02 1.38
N ALA A 19 10.17 6.08 2.60
CA ALA A 19 8.74 6.01 2.84
C ALA A 19 8.15 7.39 2.61
N ILE A 20 7.10 7.46 1.79
CA ILE A 20 6.45 8.70 1.51
C ILE A 20 5.45 9.02 2.60
N ALA A 21 4.82 8.03 3.15
CA ALA A 21 3.80 8.21 4.16
C ALA A 21 3.63 6.94 4.96
N GLU A 22 3.01 7.06 6.14
CA GLU A 22 2.74 5.90 6.97
C GLU A 22 1.25 5.67 6.93
N LEU A 23 0.83 4.46 6.61
CA LEU A 23 -0.57 4.12 6.50
C LEU A 23 -0.96 3.18 7.63
N GLN A 24 -2.15 3.37 8.16
CA GLN A 24 -2.61 2.54 9.25
C GLN A 24 -3.56 1.49 8.73
N SER A 25 -3.84 0.47 9.55
CA SER A 25 -4.79 -0.53 9.14
C SER A 25 -6.13 0.16 8.91
N GLY A 26 -6.84 -0.24 7.91
CA GLY A 26 -8.08 0.41 7.54
C GLY A 26 -7.93 1.56 6.58
N ALA A 27 -6.70 1.97 6.27
CA ALA A 27 -6.51 3.08 5.34
C ALA A 27 -6.96 2.67 3.95
N ALA A 28 -7.54 3.61 3.23
CA ALA A 28 -8.02 3.31 1.88
C ALA A 28 -6.85 3.19 0.92
N PHE A 29 -6.92 2.26 0.00
CA PHE A 29 -5.87 2.08 -0.99
C PHE A 29 -6.53 1.62 -2.29
N GLU A 30 -6.28 2.34 -3.37
CA GLU A 30 -6.83 1.98 -4.66
C GLU A 30 -5.75 1.25 -5.43
N LEU A 31 -5.86 -0.05 -5.54
CA LEU A 31 -4.82 -0.87 -6.16
C LEU A 31 -4.86 -0.71 -7.66
N LEU A 32 -3.71 -0.40 -8.24
CA LEU A 32 -3.60 -0.32 -9.67
C LEU A 32 -2.85 -1.52 -10.23
N ASP A 33 -1.87 -2.04 -9.51
CA ASP A 33 -1.11 -3.16 -9.98
C ASP A 33 -0.50 -3.87 -8.78
N ASP A 34 -0.22 -5.15 -8.91
CA ASP A 34 0.33 -5.92 -7.82
C ASP A 34 1.28 -6.91 -8.44
N SER A 35 2.56 -6.80 -8.13
CA SER A 35 3.51 -7.75 -8.65
C SER A 35 4.72 -7.83 -7.74
N LEU A 36 5.33 -9.00 -7.70
CA LEU A 36 6.56 -9.22 -6.95
C LEU A 36 6.40 -8.87 -5.47
N GLY A 37 5.21 -9.06 -4.92
CA GLY A 37 5.00 -8.79 -3.51
C GLY A 37 4.78 -7.34 -3.17
N TRP A 38 4.67 -6.47 -4.16
CA TRP A 38 4.41 -5.05 -3.93
C TRP A 38 3.13 -4.64 -4.64
N ALA A 39 2.33 -3.86 -3.97
CA ALA A 39 1.09 -3.33 -4.53
C ALA A 39 1.28 -1.86 -4.83
N TRP A 40 0.91 -1.45 -6.02
CA TRP A 40 1.09 -0.08 -6.47
C TRP A 40 -0.27 0.55 -6.65
N GLY A 41 -0.43 1.73 -6.16
CA GLY A 41 -1.71 2.42 -6.30
C GLY A 41 -1.75 3.73 -5.55
N TYR A 42 -2.97 4.19 -5.30
CA TYR A 42 -3.19 5.44 -4.61
C TYR A 42 -3.56 5.17 -3.16
N ALA A 43 -2.97 5.88 -2.23
CA ALA A 43 -3.21 5.67 -0.82
C ALA A 43 -3.90 6.87 -0.20
N GLY A 44 -4.93 6.60 0.60
CA GLY A 44 -5.57 7.63 1.39
C GLY A 44 -6.40 8.59 0.58
N GLU A 45 -6.96 9.57 1.27
CA GLU A 45 -7.79 10.52 0.59
C GLU A 45 -6.99 11.47 -0.25
N GLU A 46 -5.73 11.62 0.02
CA GLU A 46 -4.90 12.50 -0.77
C GLU A 46 -4.41 11.83 -2.04
N ARG A 47 -4.72 10.56 -2.19
CA ARG A 47 -4.37 9.81 -3.39
C ARG A 47 -2.88 9.86 -3.67
N LEU A 48 -2.10 9.58 -2.65
CA LEU A 48 -0.66 9.55 -2.80
C LEU A 48 -0.28 8.27 -3.55
N VAL A 49 0.49 8.41 -4.60
CA VAL A 49 0.87 7.26 -5.40
C VAL A 49 2.12 6.64 -4.83
N GLY A 50 2.11 5.34 -4.67
CA GLY A 50 3.30 4.67 -4.15
C GLY A 50 3.09 3.18 -4.06
N TYR A 51 3.99 2.51 -3.34
CA TYR A 51 3.99 1.07 -3.22
C TYR A 51 3.89 0.66 -1.77
N VAL A 52 3.09 -0.38 -1.50
CA VAL A 52 3.03 -0.98 -0.18
C VAL A 52 3.21 -2.47 -0.38
N ARG A 53 3.60 -3.15 0.68
CA ARG A 53 3.73 -4.61 0.58
C ARG A 53 2.36 -5.20 0.35
N SER A 54 2.28 -6.14 -0.58
CA SER A 54 0.99 -6.74 -0.89
C SER A 54 0.37 -7.39 0.31
N GLY A 55 1.18 -7.93 1.21
CA GLY A 55 0.63 -8.59 2.37
C GLY A 55 -0.06 -7.66 3.35
N ALA A 56 0.13 -6.34 3.20
CA ALA A 56 -0.54 -5.40 4.08
C ALA A 56 -1.97 -5.12 3.65
N LEU A 57 -2.33 -5.49 2.42
CA LEU A 57 -3.66 -5.19 1.92
C LEU A 57 -4.68 -6.17 2.47
N GLY A 58 -5.88 -5.68 2.66
CA GLY A 58 -6.94 -6.52 3.16
C GLY A 58 -7.35 -7.53 2.14
N GLU A 59 -7.55 -8.76 2.59
CA GLU A 59 -7.96 -9.74 1.72
C GLU A 59 -9.37 -10.01 1.94
N GLN A 60 -10.09 -9.93 0.97
CA GLN A 60 -11.44 -10.12 1.10
C GLN A 60 -11.84 -11.46 1.04
N THR A 61 -11.09 -12.36 0.92
CA THR A 61 -11.43 -13.56 0.74
C THR A 61 -12.12 -14.09 1.68
N SER A 62 -12.03 -13.83 2.49
CA SER A 62 -12.76 -14.36 3.40
C SER A 62 -13.42 -15.45 3.12
#